data_3b7e1baca5b59b177f6ba4f265b1745f
#
_entry.id   3b7e1baca5b59b177f6ba4f265b1745f
#
_cell.length_a   1.000
_cell.length_b   1.000
_cell.length_c   1.000
_cell.angle_alpha   90.00
_cell.angle_beta   90.00
_cell.angle_gamma   90.00
#
_symmetry.space_group_name_H-M   'P 1'
#
loop_
_entity.id
_entity.type
_entity.pdbx_description
1 polymer ?
#
loop_
_entity_poly.entity_id
_entity_poly.type
_entity_poly.pdbx_seq_one_letter_code
_entity_poly.pdbx_strand_id
1 'polypeptide(L)'
;AGAINGSLTQKTTVVFGLLFGYLINKEEVRPSQVVFSFLLLLGLALAITEGSLNLLEFNVGVLVLLIMAILWMLAHAITRPIFQREEATPIQMVFTRNAIGAAFLLATYFLFYPPENFQLFFDPINIFFFIAMGVNYGVGLYCWYKVLAYIGTSKGTALVSGTPIITAIFATIFLGELFTIWHFIGLLIVVISVIMIVRPK
;
A
#
# COMPACT_ATOMS: atom_id res chain seq x y z
N ALA A 1 11.98 -3.15 -7.84
CA ALA A 1 10.87 -4.14 -7.95
C ALA A 1 9.94 -3.89 -9.13
N GLY A 2 10.06 -2.89 -9.94
CA GLY A 2 9.12 -2.52 -11.00
C GLY A 2 7.72 -2.12 -10.47
N ALA A 3 6.90 -1.45 -11.29
CA ALA A 3 5.59 -0.97 -10.87
C ALA A 3 4.57 -2.13 -10.74
N ILE A 4 4.63 -3.13 -11.62
CA ILE A 4 3.73 -4.29 -11.58
C ILE A 4 3.95 -5.08 -10.30
N ASN A 5 5.18 -5.53 -10.04
CA ASN A 5 5.52 -6.28 -8.83
C ASN A 5 5.31 -5.45 -7.55
N GLY A 6 5.58 -4.15 -7.61
CA GLY A 6 5.31 -3.22 -6.51
C GLY A 6 3.84 -3.16 -6.13
N SER A 7 2.95 -3.01 -7.12
CA SER A 7 1.50 -2.94 -6.88
C SER A 7 0.92 -4.27 -6.38
N LEU A 8 1.43 -5.40 -6.88
CA LEU A 8 1.05 -6.73 -6.40
C LEU A 8 1.50 -6.94 -4.96
N THR A 9 2.77 -6.59 -4.64
CA THR A 9 3.32 -6.69 -3.28
C THR A 9 2.52 -5.86 -2.28
N GLN A 10 2.05 -4.67 -2.66
CA GLN A 10 1.19 -3.86 -1.79
C GLN A 10 -0.12 -4.56 -1.39
N LYS A 11 -0.59 -5.57 -2.12
CA LYS A 11 -1.80 -6.33 -1.74
C LYS A 11 -1.59 -7.21 -0.51
N THR A 12 -0.37 -7.47 -0.10
CA THR A 12 -0.08 -8.08 1.22
C THR A 12 -0.62 -7.24 2.38
N THR A 13 -0.88 -5.94 2.17
CA THR A 13 -1.59 -5.09 3.14
C THR A 13 -2.92 -5.69 3.59
N VAL A 14 -3.61 -6.47 2.77
CA VAL A 14 -4.85 -7.16 3.14
C VAL A 14 -4.57 -8.22 4.21
N VAL A 15 -3.50 -8.98 4.05
CA VAL A 15 -3.08 -10.02 5.02
C VAL A 15 -2.67 -9.37 6.36
N PHE A 16 -1.84 -8.33 6.29
CA PHE A 16 -1.43 -7.60 7.49
C PHE A 16 -2.59 -6.84 8.13
N GLY A 17 -3.55 -6.36 7.31
CA GLY A 17 -4.79 -5.75 7.79
C GLY A 17 -5.64 -6.71 8.61
N LEU A 18 -5.77 -7.98 8.19
CA LEU A 18 -6.42 -9.02 8.97
C LEU A 18 -5.66 -9.33 10.26
N LEU A 19 -4.35 -9.47 10.18
CA LEU A 19 -3.50 -9.79 11.33
C LEU A 19 -3.61 -8.69 12.40
N PHE A 20 -3.39 -7.44 12.03
CA PHE A 20 -3.44 -6.32 12.98
C PHE A 20 -4.88 -5.97 13.39
N GLY A 21 -5.87 -6.20 12.52
CA GLY A 21 -7.29 -6.12 12.87
C GLY A 21 -7.63 -7.09 13.99
N TYR A 22 -7.17 -8.32 13.90
CA TYR A 22 -7.33 -9.33 14.96
C TYR A 22 -6.57 -8.95 16.23
N LEU A 23 -5.28 -8.63 16.14
CA LEU A 23 -4.42 -8.40 17.30
C LEU A 23 -4.76 -7.11 18.06
N ILE A 24 -5.05 -6.02 17.34
CA ILE A 24 -5.21 -4.68 17.92
C ILE A 24 -6.69 -4.35 18.11
N ASN A 25 -7.50 -4.57 17.07
CA ASN A 25 -8.91 -4.18 17.06
C ASN A 25 -9.84 -5.32 17.50
N LYS A 26 -9.30 -6.51 17.80
CA LYS A 26 -10.06 -7.72 18.21
C LYS A 26 -11.15 -8.11 17.20
N GLU A 27 -10.87 -7.90 15.90
CA GLU A 27 -11.78 -8.29 14.83
C GLU A 27 -11.80 -9.82 14.67
N GLU A 28 -12.97 -10.39 14.45
CA GLU A 28 -13.10 -11.83 14.18
C GLU A 28 -12.51 -12.17 12.81
N VAL A 29 -11.60 -13.13 12.76
CA VAL A 29 -11.01 -13.65 11.53
C VAL A 29 -11.63 -15.01 11.21
N ARG A 30 -12.17 -15.14 10.00
CA ARG A 30 -12.78 -16.39 9.51
C ARG A 30 -11.70 -17.33 8.97
N PRO A 31 -11.87 -18.65 9.10
CA PRO A 31 -10.95 -19.63 8.49
C PRO A 31 -10.76 -19.43 6.99
N SER A 32 -11.82 -19.07 6.27
CA SER A 32 -11.74 -18.75 4.84
C SER A 32 -10.79 -17.59 4.53
N GLN A 33 -10.76 -16.56 5.38
CA GLN A 33 -9.86 -15.42 5.20
C GLN A 33 -8.39 -15.85 5.35
N VAL A 34 -8.11 -16.77 6.26
CA VAL A 34 -6.77 -17.33 6.42
C VAL A 34 -6.35 -18.11 5.17
N VAL A 35 -7.22 -18.99 4.66
CA VAL A 35 -6.95 -19.77 3.44
C VAL A 35 -6.69 -18.84 2.25
N PHE A 36 -7.54 -17.84 2.03
CA PHE A 36 -7.35 -16.89 0.92
C PHE A 36 -6.15 -15.96 1.13
N SER A 37 -5.71 -15.71 2.37
CA SER A 37 -4.45 -15.01 2.63
C SER A 37 -3.23 -15.80 2.16
N PHE A 38 -3.20 -17.11 2.41
CA PHE A 38 -2.15 -17.97 1.86
C PHE A 38 -2.20 -18.04 0.33
N LEU A 39 -3.40 -18.13 -0.25
CA LEU A 39 -3.56 -18.13 -1.72
C LEU A 39 -3.08 -16.80 -2.33
N LEU A 40 -3.34 -15.66 -1.67
CA LEU A 40 -2.82 -14.36 -2.07
C LEU A 40 -1.30 -14.33 -2.09
N LEU A 41 -0.65 -14.84 -1.03
CA LEU A 41 0.80 -14.90 -0.96
C LEU A 41 1.40 -15.83 -2.03
N LEU A 42 0.73 -16.93 -2.35
CA LEU A 42 1.13 -17.81 -3.45
C LEU A 42 1.02 -17.10 -4.81
N GLY A 43 -0.08 -16.40 -5.06
CA GLY A 43 -0.25 -15.63 -6.29
C GLY A 43 0.82 -14.55 -6.46
N LEU A 44 1.17 -13.89 -5.35
CA LEU A 44 2.28 -12.92 -5.32
C LEU A 44 3.62 -13.59 -5.63
N ALA A 45 3.92 -14.72 -5.00
CA ALA A 45 5.15 -15.46 -5.24
C ALA A 45 5.26 -15.90 -6.71
N LEU A 46 4.19 -16.45 -7.30
CA LEU A 46 4.15 -16.83 -8.71
C LEU A 46 4.45 -15.65 -9.65
N ALA A 47 3.87 -14.49 -9.38
CA ALA A 47 4.09 -13.31 -10.19
C ALA A 47 5.54 -12.80 -10.11
N ILE A 48 6.09 -12.67 -8.88
CA ILE A 48 7.42 -12.10 -8.64
C ILE A 48 8.53 -13.03 -9.18
N THR A 49 8.34 -14.35 -9.04
CA THR A 49 9.33 -15.37 -9.42
C THR A 49 9.11 -15.91 -10.83
N GLU A 50 8.20 -15.32 -11.58
CA GLU A 50 7.83 -15.78 -12.92
C GLU A 50 7.58 -17.29 -13.00
N GLY A 51 6.94 -17.84 -11.96
CA GLY A 51 6.55 -19.24 -11.86
C GLY A 51 7.63 -20.19 -11.34
N SER A 52 8.86 -19.74 -11.15
CA SER A 52 9.96 -20.58 -10.62
C SER A 52 9.76 -20.96 -9.16
N LEU A 53 8.99 -20.15 -8.39
CA LEU A 53 8.87 -20.20 -6.93
C LEU A 53 10.22 -20.14 -6.20
N ASN A 54 11.26 -19.65 -6.87
CA ASN A 54 12.56 -19.43 -6.27
C ASN A 54 12.53 -18.14 -5.44
N LEU A 55 12.43 -18.29 -4.12
CA LEU A 55 12.34 -17.14 -3.21
C LEU A 55 13.61 -16.26 -3.21
N LEU A 56 14.72 -16.70 -3.78
CA LEU A 56 15.92 -15.89 -3.96
C LEU A 56 15.72 -14.77 -5.01
N GLU A 57 14.70 -14.87 -5.86
CA GLU A 57 14.32 -13.82 -6.82
C GLU A 57 13.62 -12.62 -6.15
N PHE A 58 13.24 -12.75 -4.88
CA PHE A 58 12.76 -11.64 -4.05
C PHE A 58 13.90 -10.65 -3.83
N ASN A 59 13.97 -9.64 -4.68
CA ASN A 59 14.99 -8.61 -4.57
C ASN A 59 14.74 -7.68 -3.36
N VAL A 60 15.76 -6.91 -3.00
CA VAL A 60 15.70 -5.96 -1.86
C VAL A 60 14.50 -5.01 -1.97
N GLY A 61 14.14 -4.59 -3.19
CA GLY A 61 12.98 -3.71 -3.41
C GLY A 61 11.66 -4.35 -2.98
N VAL A 62 11.45 -5.64 -3.26
CA VAL A 62 10.26 -6.39 -2.79
C VAL A 62 10.26 -6.50 -1.28
N LEU A 63 11.41 -6.80 -0.65
CA LEU A 63 11.50 -6.88 0.81
C LEU A 63 11.19 -5.55 1.48
N VAL A 64 11.69 -4.44 0.96
CA VAL A 64 11.38 -3.10 1.46
C VAL A 64 9.88 -2.80 1.33
N LEU A 65 9.24 -3.18 0.22
CA LEU A 65 7.80 -3.00 0.03
C LEU A 65 6.97 -3.85 1.00
N LEU A 66 7.41 -5.06 1.34
CA LEU A 66 6.76 -5.89 2.36
C LEU A 66 6.85 -5.24 3.74
N ILE A 67 8.02 -4.74 4.14
CA ILE A 67 8.21 -4.01 5.40
C ILE A 67 7.32 -2.76 5.42
N MET A 68 7.27 -2.01 4.31
CA MET A 68 6.38 -0.85 4.18
C MET A 68 4.91 -1.24 4.35
N ALA A 69 4.46 -2.36 3.77
CA ALA A 69 3.09 -2.85 3.90
C ALA A 69 2.75 -3.20 5.37
N ILE A 70 3.69 -3.83 6.09
CA ILE A 70 3.55 -4.14 7.53
C ILE A 70 3.37 -2.85 8.33
N LEU A 71 4.32 -1.91 8.20
CA LEU A 71 4.30 -0.64 8.95
C LEU A 71 3.06 0.20 8.62
N TRP A 72 2.66 0.21 7.35
CA TRP A 72 1.47 0.93 6.91
C TRP A 72 0.21 0.36 7.57
N MET A 73 0.02 -0.96 7.52
CA MET A 73 -1.16 -1.58 8.11
C MET A 73 -1.16 -1.52 9.64
N LEU A 74 -0.01 -1.59 10.27
CA LEU A 74 0.13 -1.35 11.72
C LEU A 74 -0.34 0.07 12.07
N ALA A 75 0.12 1.09 11.34
CA ALA A 75 -0.29 2.48 11.53
C ALA A 75 -1.81 2.64 11.36
N HIS A 76 -2.42 2.01 10.36
CA HIS A 76 -3.87 2.06 10.14
C HIS A 76 -4.66 1.35 11.24
N ALA A 77 -4.17 0.21 11.74
CA ALA A 77 -4.81 -0.50 12.84
C ALA A 77 -4.80 0.32 14.14
N ILE A 78 -3.71 1.06 14.41
CA ILE A 78 -3.60 1.96 15.56
C ILE A 78 -4.48 3.22 15.37
N THR A 79 -4.60 3.72 14.15
CA THR A 79 -5.38 4.93 13.85
C THR A 79 -6.89 4.70 13.94
N ARG A 80 -7.38 3.50 13.62
CA ARG A 80 -8.81 3.21 13.58
C ARG A 80 -9.53 3.44 14.93
N PRO A 81 -9.03 2.96 16.09
CA PRO A 81 -9.63 3.27 17.39
C PRO A 81 -9.73 4.76 17.70
N ILE A 82 -8.79 5.58 17.24
CA ILE A 82 -8.81 7.04 17.42
C ILE A 82 -10.05 7.65 16.72
N PHE A 83 -10.36 7.18 15.50
CA PHE A 83 -11.56 7.60 14.79
C PHE A 83 -12.85 7.10 15.46
N GLN A 84 -12.85 5.86 15.97
CA GLN A 84 -14.02 5.29 16.65
C GLN A 84 -14.35 5.99 17.97
N ARG A 85 -13.34 6.56 18.64
CA ARG A 85 -13.50 7.34 19.87
C ARG A 85 -13.69 8.83 19.61
N GLU A 86 -13.74 9.24 18.34
CA GLU A 86 -13.87 10.65 17.94
C GLU A 86 -12.75 11.56 18.49
N GLU A 87 -11.58 10.97 18.81
CA GLU A 87 -10.42 11.71 19.35
C GLU A 87 -9.74 12.58 18.30
N ALA A 88 -9.87 12.25 17.02
CA ALA A 88 -9.38 13.03 15.90
C ALA A 88 -10.25 12.87 14.64
N THR A 89 -10.32 13.92 13.85
CA THR A 89 -10.97 13.88 12.54
C THR A 89 -10.01 13.37 11.45
N PRO A 90 -10.51 12.81 10.33
CA PRO A 90 -9.67 12.42 9.20
C PRO A 90 -8.72 13.52 8.71
N ILE A 91 -9.16 14.77 8.66
CA ILE A 91 -8.33 15.89 8.20
C ILE A 91 -7.19 16.21 9.19
N GLN A 92 -7.47 16.16 10.49
CA GLN A 92 -6.44 16.35 11.52
C GLN A 92 -5.38 15.27 11.44
N MET A 93 -5.79 14.00 11.22
CA MET A 93 -4.86 12.89 11.10
C MET A 93 -4.00 13.00 9.83
N VAL A 94 -4.57 13.43 8.68
CA VAL A 94 -3.81 13.72 7.45
C VAL A 94 -2.77 14.80 7.71
N PHE A 95 -3.19 15.90 8.33
CA PHE A 95 -2.28 17.01 8.63
C PHE A 95 -1.14 16.57 9.54
N THR A 96 -1.44 15.96 10.67
CA THR A 96 -0.44 15.52 11.66
C THR A 96 0.56 14.54 11.06
N ARG A 97 0.07 13.53 10.34
CA ARG A 97 0.92 12.54 9.68
C ARG A 97 1.86 13.18 8.65
N ASN A 98 1.31 14.04 7.79
CA ASN A 98 2.10 14.68 6.74
C ASN A 98 3.07 15.71 7.29
N ALA A 99 2.69 16.48 8.31
CA ALA A 99 3.57 17.44 8.96
C ALA A 99 4.76 16.76 9.66
N ILE A 100 4.51 15.71 10.45
CA ILE A 100 5.56 14.93 11.10
C ILE A 100 6.43 14.23 10.05
N GLY A 101 5.83 13.62 9.03
CA GLY A 101 6.56 12.95 7.95
C GLY A 101 7.44 13.92 7.17
N ALA A 102 6.92 15.10 6.83
CA ALA A 102 7.69 16.13 6.14
C ALA A 102 8.87 16.66 7.00
N ALA A 103 8.64 16.92 8.29
CA ALA A 103 9.69 17.35 9.20
C ALA A 103 10.79 16.30 9.33
N PHE A 104 10.42 15.01 9.46
CA PHE A 104 11.36 13.90 9.51
C PHE A 104 12.17 13.75 8.22
N LEU A 105 11.50 13.81 7.06
CA LEU A 105 12.18 13.73 5.76
C LEU A 105 13.11 14.90 5.52
N LEU A 106 12.70 16.11 5.92
CA LEU A 106 13.53 17.30 5.80
C LEU A 106 14.79 17.20 6.68
N ALA A 107 14.62 16.77 7.94
CA ALA A 107 15.74 16.53 8.84
C ALA A 107 16.70 15.47 8.28
N THR A 108 16.15 14.35 7.76
CA THR A 108 16.94 13.29 7.13
C THR A 108 17.68 13.79 5.90
N TYR A 109 17.03 14.64 5.09
CA TYR A 109 17.67 15.25 3.93
C TYR A 109 18.92 16.06 4.32
N PHE A 110 18.81 16.95 5.30
CA PHE A 110 19.94 17.76 5.74
C PHE A 110 21.06 16.97 6.44
N LEU A 111 20.76 15.77 6.95
CA LEU A 111 21.78 14.89 7.55
C LEU A 111 22.59 14.11 6.51
N PHE A 112 21.99 13.75 5.38
CA PHE A 112 22.58 12.81 4.42
C PHE A 112 22.87 13.41 3.05
N TYR A 113 22.35 14.58 2.71
CA TYR A 113 22.50 15.20 1.40
C TYR A 113 23.07 16.61 1.47
N PRO A 114 23.83 17.03 0.44
CA PRO A 114 24.41 18.36 0.38
C PRO A 114 23.33 19.45 0.34
N PRO A 115 23.51 20.56 1.09
CA PRO A 115 22.54 21.68 1.13
C PRO A 115 22.32 22.32 -0.24
N GLU A 116 23.31 22.26 -1.13
CA GLU A 116 23.27 22.85 -2.48
C GLU A 116 22.11 22.28 -3.31
N ASN A 117 21.78 20.99 -3.13
CA ASN A 117 20.67 20.34 -3.83
C ASN A 117 19.30 20.91 -3.41
N PHE A 118 19.24 21.67 -2.32
CA PHE A 118 17.99 22.32 -1.88
C PHE A 118 17.48 23.34 -2.92
N GLN A 119 18.34 23.86 -3.77
CA GLN A 119 17.95 24.75 -4.87
C GLN A 119 17.00 24.06 -5.85
N LEU A 120 17.07 22.74 -5.99
CA LEU A 120 16.15 21.98 -6.84
C LEU A 120 14.68 22.07 -6.40
N PHE A 121 14.42 22.39 -5.12
CA PHE A 121 13.06 22.63 -4.63
C PHE A 121 12.43 23.90 -5.20
N PHE A 122 13.24 24.84 -5.70
CA PHE A 122 12.77 26.11 -6.27
C PHE A 122 12.68 26.09 -7.81
N ASP A 123 13.07 24.97 -8.43
CA ASP A 123 12.86 24.79 -9.86
C ASP A 123 11.38 24.71 -10.17
N PRO A 124 10.85 25.51 -11.13
CA PRO A 124 9.40 25.56 -11.46
C PRO A 124 8.79 24.21 -11.85
N ILE A 125 9.54 23.36 -12.54
CA ILE A 125 9.10 22.03 -12.95
C ILE A 125 8.98 21.14 -11.71
N ASN A 126 9.97 21.16 -10.83
CA ASN A 126 9.94 20.39 -9.59
C ASN A 126 8.83 20.87 -8.66
N ILE A 127 8.61 22.18 -8.53
CA ILE A 127 7.48 22.73 -7.76
C ILE A 127 6.15 22.20 -8.29
N PHE A 128 5.95 22.22 -9.62
CA PHE A 128 4.74 21.68 -10.23
C PHE A 128 4.51 20.21 -9.83
N PHE A 129 5.53 19.36 -9.95
CA PHE A 129 5.42 17.96 -9.58
C PHE A 129 5.21 17.76 -8.07
N PHE A 130 5.88 18.54 -7.22
CA PHE A 130 5.68 18.46 -5.77
C PHE A 130 4.25 18.83 -5.37
N ILE A 131 3.71 19.89 -5.95
CA ILE A 131 2.32 20.29 -5.69
C ILE A 131 1.36 19.22 -6.22
N ALA A 132 1.53 18.77 -7.47
CA ALA A 132 0.67 17.74 -8.05
C ALA A 132 0.66 16.45 -7.25
N MET A 133 1.83 15.97 -6.85
CA MET A 133 1.96 14.76 -6.01
C MET A 133 1.43 14.99 -4.60
N GLY A 134 1.68 16.16 -4.01
CA GLY A 134 1.17 16.52 -2.68
C GLY A 134 -0.35 16.55 -2.62
N VAL A 135 -0.99 17.15 -3.62
CA VAL A 135 -2.47 17.18 -3.76
C VAL A 135 -3.01 15.77 -3.96
N ASN A 136 -2.45 15.02 -4.92
CA ASN A 136 -2.91 13.65 -5.21
C ASN A 136 -2.80 12.75 -3.98
N TYR A 137 -1.66 12.76 -3.30
CA TYR A 137 -1.44 11.96 -2.10
C TYR A 137 -2.29 12.43 -0.92
N GLY A 138 -2.38 13.74 -0.69
CA GLY A 138 -3.16 14.33 0.39
C GLY A 138 -4.66 14.03 0.27
N VAL A 139 -5.23 14.22 -0.92
CA VAL A 139 -6.64 13.88 -1.21
C VAL A 139 -6.87 12.38 -1.07
N GLY A 140 -5.98 11.54 -1.63
CA GLY A 140 -6.08 10.09 -1.51
C GLY A 140 -6.05 9.62 -0.05
N LEU A 141 -5.14 10.16 0.76
CA LEU A 141 -5.02 9.82 2.18
C LEU A 141 -6.24 10.32 2.98
N TYR A 142 -6.76 11.49 2.67
CA TYR A 142 -8.01 12.00 3.28
C TYR A 142 -9.19 11.08 2.98
N CYS A 143 -9.38 10.71 1.72
CA CYS A 143 -10.42 9.76 1.32
C CYS A 143 -10.26 8.41 2.04
N TRP A 144 -9.03 7.91 2.15
CA TRP A 144 -8.72 6.68 2.85
C TRP A 144 -9.07 6.76 4.34
N TYR A 145 -8.72 7.84 5.03
CA TYR A 145 -9.09 8.01 6.43
C TYR A 145 -10.60 8.20 6.64
N LYS A 146 -11.28 8.81 5.68
CA LYS A 146 -12.76 8.80 5.66
C LYS A 146 -13.30 7.37 5.59
N VAL A 147 -12.75 6.54 4.72
CA VAL A 147 -13.12 5.12 4.62
C VAL A 147 -12.88 4.40 5.96
N LEU A 148 -11.72 4.58 6.58
CA LEU A 148 -11.39 3.96 7.87
C LEU A 148 -12.30 4.41 9.00
N ALA A 149 -12.77 5.65 9.00
CA ALA A 149 -13.68 6.18 10.00
C ALA A 149 -15.07 5.54 9.92
N TYR A 150 -15.58 5.28 8.71
CA TYR A 150 -16.95 4.79 8.51
C TYR A 150 -17.04 3.30 8.17
N ILE A 151 -16.01 2.75 7.51
CA ILE A 151 -16.00 1.36 7.05
C ILE A 151 -14.75 0.69 7.62
N GLY A 152 -14.87 -0.55 8.07
CA GLY A 152 -13.71 -1.30 8.57
C GLY A 152 -12.61 -1.44 7.50
N THR A 153 -11.36 -1.59 7.96
CA THR A 153 -10.15 -1.70 7.13
C THR A 153 -10.30 -2.76 6.04
N SER A 154 -10.89 -3.92 6.36
CA SER A 154 -11.11 -5.01 5.41
C SER A 154 -12.01 -4.61 4.23
N LYS A 155 -13.09 -3.87 4.48
CA LYS A 155 -13.99 -3.40 3.40
C LYS A 155 -13.33 -2.31 2.55
N GLY A 156 -12.56 -1.41 3.18
CA GLY A 156 -11.83 -0.36 2.47
C GLY A 156 -10.80 -0.94 1.51
N THR A 157 -10.06 -1.99 1.90
CA THR A 157 -9.07 -2.64 1.03
C THR A 157 -9.69 -3.35 -0.17
N ALA A 158 -10.96 -3.80 -0.08
CA ALA A 158 -11.68 -4.36 -1.23
C ALA A 158 -11.89 -3.34 -2.34
N LEU A 159 -12.23 -2.11 -1.97
CA LEU A 159 -12.50 -1.06 -2.96
C LEU A 159 -11.27 -0.74 -3.83
N VAL A 160 -10.06 -0.92 -3.28
CA VAL A 160 -8.80 -0.70 -4.00
C VAL A 160 -8.18 -1.98 -4.55
N SER A 161 -8.90 -3.10 -4.57
CA SER A 161 -8.38 -4.39 -5.07
C SER A 161 -8.05 -4.39 -6.56
N GLY A 162 -8.74 -3.56 -7.36
CA GLY A 162 -8.49 -3.40 -8.79
C GLY A 162 -7.21 -2.63 -9.16
N THR A 163 -6.56 -1.97 -8.19
CA THR A 163 -5.34 -1.16 -8.44
C THR A 163 -4.26 -1.91 -9.22
N PRO A 164 -3.90 -3.18 -8.94
CA PRO A 164 -2.84 -3.86 -9.69
C PRO A 164 -3.15 -4.03 -11.18
N ILE A 165 -4.43 -4.17 -11.55
CA ILE A 165 -4.84 -4.27 -12.96
C ILE A 165 -4.52 -2.95 -13.68
N ILE A 166 -4.96 -1.85 -13.08
CA ILE A 166 -4.72 -0.50 -13.63
C ILE A 166 -3.21 -0.24 -13.69
N THR A 167 -2.47 -0.54 -12.62
CA THR A 167 -1.01 -0.36 -12.58
C THR A 167 -0.33 -1.19 -13.66
N ALA A 168 -0.72 -2.45 -13.87
CA ALA A 168 -0.13 -3.30 -14.88
C ALA A 168 -0.32 -2.73 -16.29
N ILE A 169 -1.52 -2.25 -16.62
CA ILE A 169 -1.82 -1.63 -17.92
C ILE A 169 -0.93 -0.40 -18.12
N PHE A 170 -0.90 0.52 -17.16
CA PHE A 170 -0.12 1.75 -17.28
C PHE A 170 1.39 1.49 -17.27
N ALA A 171 1.88 0.56 -16.45
CA ALA A 171 3.30 0.20 -16.41
C ALA A 171 3.77 -0.42 -17.74
N THR A 172 2.94 -1.27 -18.35
CA THR A 172 3.27 -1.84 -19.67
C THR A 172 3.29 -0.75 -20.75
N ILE A 173 2.31 0.16 -20.77
CA ILE A 173 2.20 1.19 -21.83
C ILE A 173 3.25 2.28 -21.66
N PHE A 174 3.44 2.81 -20.43
CA PHE A 174 4.25 4.00 -20.20
C PHE A 174 5.67 3.73 -19.71
N LEU A 175 5.92 2.58 -19.04
CA LEU A 175 7.22 2.23 -18.50
C LEU A 175 7.89 1.09 -19.27
N GLY A 176 7.20 0.46 -20.24
CA GLY A 176 7.72 -0.66 -21.00
C GLY A 176 7.95 -1.93 -20.16
N GLU A 177 7.29 -2.05 -18.99
CA GLU A 177 7.40 -3.25 -18.18
C GLU A 177 6.76 -4.45 -18.89
N LEU A 178 7.45 -5.58 -18.92
CA LEU A 178 6.92 -6.80 -19.52
C LEU A 178 5.84 -7.42 -18.61
N PHE A 179 4.66 -7.56 -19.18
CA PHE A 179 3.55 -8.25 -18.50
C PHE A 179 3.51 -9.70 -18.95
N THR A 180 4.10 -10.59 -18.14
CA THR A 180 4.20 -12.01 -18.46
C THR A 180 2.91 -12.76 -18.11
N ILE A 181 2.79 -14.01 -18.60
CA ILE A 181 1.70 -14.91 -18.24
C ILE A 181 1.65 -15.16 -16.72
N TRP A 182 2.80 -15.18 -16.05
CA TRP A 182 2.90 -15.37 -14.61
C TRP A 182 2.36 -14.16 -13.83
N HIS A 183 2.60 -12.95 -14.33
CA HIS A 183 1.96 -11.74 -13.80
C HIS A 183 0.43 -11.82 -13.94
N PHE A 184 -0.08 -12.32 -15.06
CA PHE A 184 -1.51 -12.48 -15.27
C PHE A 184 -2.14 -13.50 -14.30
N ILE A 185 -1.53 -14.69 -14.17
CA ILE A 185 -2.00 -15.75 -13.27
C ILE A 185 -1.93 -15.25 -11.81
N GLY A 186 -0.79 -14.70 -11.40
CA GLY A 186 -0.61 -14.15 -10.06
C GLY A 186 -1.60 -13.03 -9.73
N LEU A 187 -1.85 -12.13 -10.68
CA LEU A 187 -2.84 -11.06 -10.56
C LEU A 187 -4.26 -11.61 -10.33
N LEU A 188 -4.68 -12.61 -11.12
CA LEU A 188 -5.99 -13.23 -10.96
C LEU A 188 -6.14 -13.87 -9.57
N ILE A 189 -5.13 -14.62 -9.13
CA ILE A 189 -5.12 -15.26 -7.81
C ILE A 189 -5.21 -14.19 -6.71
N VAL A 190 -4.40 -13.12 -6.80
CA VAL A 190 -4.40 -12.02 -5.82
C VAL A 190 -5.77 -11.34 -5.76
N VAL A 191 -6.34 -10.96 -6.92
CA VAL A 191 -7.64 -10.27 -6.97
C VAL A 191 -8.76 -11.14 -6.41
N ILE A 192 -8.84 -12.42 -6.82
CA ILE A 192 -9.83 -13.36 -6.30
C ILE A 192 -9.68 -13.52 -4.79
N SER A 193 -8.44 -13.69 -4.31
CA SER A 193 -8.16 -13.84 -2.87
C SER A 193 -8.60 -12.60 -2.09
N VAL A 194 -8.30 -11.41 -2.56
CA VAL A 194 -8.74 -10.16 -1.90
C VAL A 194 -10.27 -10.09 -1.83
N ILE A 195 -10.98 -10.36 -2.94
CA ILE A 195 -12.44 -10.34 -2.97
C ILE A 195 -13.02 -11.34 -1.95
N MET A 196 -12.46 -12.55 -1.88
CA MET A 196 -12.93 -13.58 -0.96
C MET A 196 -12.62 -13.29 0.50
N ILE A 197 -11.47 -12.65 0.78
CA ILE A 197 -11.11 -12.18 2.14
C ILE A 197 -12.09 -11.14 2.65
N VAL A 198 -12.50 -10.23 1.78
CA VAL A 198 -13.28 -9.04 2.16
C VAL A 198 -14.79 -9.28 2.07
N ARG A 199 -15.21 -10.35 1.41
CA ARG A 199 -16.64 -10.70 1.24
C ARG A 199 -17.36 -10.73 2.59
N PRO A 200 -18.47 -9.96 2.77
CA PRO A 200 -19.29 -10.03 3.98
C PRO A 200 -19.90 -11.45 4.14
N LYS A 201 -20.35 -11.73 5.36
CA LYS A 201 -21.16 -12.95 5.62
C LYS A 201 -22.46 -12.88 4.85
#